data_31d060858876515a94a8521572c7acef
#
_entry.id   31d060858876515a94a8521572c7acef
#
_cell.length_a   1.000
_cell.length_b   1.000
_cell.length_c   1.000
_cell.angle_alpha   90.00
_cell.angle_beta   90.00
_cell.angle_gamma   90.00
#
_symmetry.space_group_name_H-M   'P 1'
#
loop_
_entity.id
_entity.type
_entity.pdbx_description
1 polymer ?
#
loop_
_entity_poly.entity_id
_entity_poly.type
_entity_poly.pdbx_seq_one_letter_code
_entity_poly.pdbx_strand_id
1 'polypeptide(L)'
;MAILALIKRGVIQKPWKIVMSDTSYENSSTWEYKKAVADPLARSFGMEIEVASHDYATVDLYAHNDDLLIPAFTATGKLPTFCSNEWKLRVCNRYIRDKYGLYSTEFISMIGFAFDEGQRVKKKRQGDPTAIFPLSDLMITTDGGLKILNDMGIPEPPVPSACWMCPNKANPEWRYEKEYHPADFQNAIELEKEIQEWDIMSGGDGKLFLHHSRVPLSQADLSSDESPQQYRACGLGLCMI
;
A
#
# COMPACT_ATOMS: atom_id res chain seq x y z
N MET A 1 2.56 6.69 9.07
CA MET A 1 2.75 6.86 10.54
C MET A 1 3.41 8.21 10.89
N ALA A 2 4.51 8.60 10.24
CA ALA A 2 5.17 9.89 10.53
C ALA A 2 4.21 11.10 10.48
N ILE A 3 3.26 11.15 9.53
CA ILE A 3 2.23 12.22 9.50
C ILE A 3 1.40 12.23 10.79
N LEU A 4 0.91 11.07 11.27
CA LEU A 4 0.13 11.02 12.52
C LEU A 4 0.94 11.51 13.73
N ALA A 5 2.21 11.15 13.77
CA ALA A 5 3.15 11.62 14.79
C ALA A 5 3.32 13.16 14.74
N LEU A 6 3.48 13.72 13.53
CA LEU A 6 3.63 15.16 13.34
C LEU A 6 2.33 15.94 13.60
N ILE A 7 1.17 15.38 13.29
CA ILE A 7 -0.13 15.96 13.67
C ILE A 7 -0.23 16.00 15.20
N LYS A 8 0.09 14.91 15.88
CA LYS A 8 0.09 14.88 17.36
C LYS A 8 1.02 15.93 17.97
N ARG A 9 2.16 16.21 17.33
CA ARG A 9 3.10 17.27 17.75
C ARG A 9 2.68 18.68 17.35
N GLY A 10 1.61 18.85 16.60
CA GLY A 10 1.14 20.14 16.09
C GLY A 10 2.00 20.74 14.98
N VAL A 11 2.87 19.94 14.35
CA VAL A 11 3.72 20.37 13.21
C VAL A 11 2.92 20.37 11.90
N ILE A 12 2.02 19.41 11.75
CA ILE A 12 1.09 19.31 10.61
C ILE A 12 -0.32 19.54 11.14
N GLN A 13 -1.11 20.31 10.37
CA GLN A 13 -2.50 20.56 10.69
C GLN A 13 -3.30 19.25 10.69
N LYS A 14 -4.18 19.11 11.68
CA LYS A 14 -5.09 17.97 11.78
C LYS A 14 -6.04 17.95 10.55
N PRO A 15 -6.13 16.82 9.82
CA PRO A 15 -7.08 16.69 8.72
C PRO A 15 -8.52 16.61 9.25
N TRP A 16 -9.49 16.77 8.35
CA TRP A 16 -10.89 16.56 8.70
C TRP A 16 -11.20 15.07 8.96
N LYS A 17 -10.67 14.18 8.10
CA LYS A 17 -10.83 12.73 8.18
C LYS A 17 -9.53 11.99 7.89
N ILE A 18 -9.42 10.78 8.43
CA ILE A 18 -8.38 9.81 8.08
C ILE A 18 -9.08 8.59 7.52
N VAL A 19 -8.80 8.24 6.27
CA VAL A 19 -9.41 7.10 5.59
C VAL A 19 -8.31 6.14 5.13
N MET A 20 -8.48 4.86 5.42
CA MET A 20 -7.63 3.77 4.96
C MET A 20 -8.46 2.86 4.06
N SER A 21 -7.96 2.53 2.88
CA SER A 21 -8.60 1.51 2.05
C SER A 21 -8.30 0.11 2.60
N ASP A 22 -9.31 -0.72 2.68
CA ASP A 22 -9.17 -2.17 2.83
C ASP A 22 -9.21 -2.78 1.43
N THR A 23 -8.10 -3.36 1.01
CA THR A 23 -8.00 -4.04 -0.29
C THR A 23 -8.44 -5.49 -0.24
N SER A 24 -8.82 -6.01 0.94
CA SER A 24 -9.01 -7.44 1.25
C SER A 24 -7.73 -8.30 1.11
N TYR A 25 -6.62 -7.69 0.71
CA TYR A 25 -5.32 -8.34 0.51
C TYR A 25 -4.20 -7.71 1.35
N GLU A 26 -4.53 -6.80 2.28
CA GLU A 26 -3.52 -6.18 3.15
C GLU A 26 -2.86 -7.23 4.06
N ASN A 27 -1.55 -7.10 4.30
CA ASN A 27 -0.83 -7.94 5.25
C ASN A 27 -1.51 -7.95 6.63
N SER A 28 -1.55 -9.10 7.28
CA SER A 28 -2.02 -9.23 8.66
C SER A 28 -1.28 -8.28 9.61
N SER A 29 0.03 -8.13 9.43
CA SER A 29 0.85 -7.17 10.19
C SER A 29 0.38 -5.71 10.08
N THR A 30 -0.20 -5.31 8.94
CA THR A 30 -0.77 -3.97 8.76
C THR A 30 -1.97 -3.74 9.68
N TRP A 31 -2.86 -4.73 9.78
CA TRP A 31 -4.03 -4.67 10.65
C TRP A 31 -3.67 -4.73 12.13
N GLU A 32 -2.71 -5.57 12.49
CA GLU A 32 -2.18 -5.66 13.86
C GLU A 32 -1.56 -4.33 14.28
N TYR A 33 -0.71 -3.74 13.45
CA TYR A 33 -0.09 -2.46 13.72
C TYR A 33 -1.12 -1.31 13.74
N LYS A 34 -2.11 -1.33 12.84
CA LYS A 34 -3.22 -0.37 12.87
C LYS A 34 -3.91 -0.39 14.22
N LYS A 35 -4.31 -1.58 14.68
CA LYS A 35 -5.03 -1.77 15.95
C LYS A 35 -4.19 -1.39 17.16
N ALA A 36 -2.92 -1.82 17.19
CA ALA A 36 -2.04 -1.65 18.34
C ALA A 36 -1.43 -0.24 18.45
N VAL A 37 -1.19 0.43 17.32
CA VAL A 37 -0.40 1.67 17.29
C VAL A 37 -1.14 2.82 16.59
N ALA A 38 -1.60 2.63 15.34
CA ALA A 38 -2.14 3.74 14.56
C ALA A 38 -3.48 4.27 15.11
N ASP A 39 -4.41 3.38 15.47
CA ASP A 39 -5.71 3.77 16.06
C ASP A 39 -5.56 4.46 17.42
N PRO A 40 -4.77 3.95 18.39
CA PRO A 40 -4.51 4.66 19.62
C PRO A 40 -3.85 6.03 19.41
N LEU A 41 -2.91 6.12 18.48
CA LEU A 41 -2.25 7.39 18.15
C LEU A 41 -3.26 8.39 17.58
N ALA A 42 -4.10 8.01 16.60
CA ALA A 42 -5.13 8.88 16.05
C ALA A 42 -6.12 9.35 17.11
N ARG A 43 -6.62 8.44 17.95
CA ARG A 43 -7.50 8.77 19.09
C ARG A 43 -6.88 9.75 20.06
N SER A 44 -5.55 9.72 20.27
CA SER A 44 -4.86 10.61 21.20
C SER A 44 -4.94 12.11 20.81
N PHE A 45 -5.32 12.42 19.56
CA PHE A 45 -5.60 13.80 19.09
C PHE A 45 -7.03 13.95 18.54
N GLY A 46 -7.94 13.08 18.99
CA GLY A 46 -9.38 13.18 18.72
C GLY A 46 -9.77 12.81 17.29
N MET A 47 -9.09 11.82 16.69
CA MET A 47 -9.39 11.32 15.36
C MET A 47 -9.61 9.79 15.37
N GLU A 48 -10.31 9.32 14.35
CA GLU A 48 -10.47 7.89 14.06
C GLU A 48 -9.97 7.59 12.65
N ILE A 49 -9.40 6.41 12.45
CA ILE A 49 -9.03 5.91 11.12
C ILE A 49 -10.21 5.11 10.59
N GLU A 50 -10.96 5.72 9.69
CA GLU A 50 -12.07 5.07 8.98
C GLU A 50 -11.54 4.09 7.94
N VAL A 51 -12.21 2.95 7.78
CA VAL A 51 -11.84 1.93 6.80
C VAL A 51 -12.85 1.93 5.66
N ALA A 52 -12.37 2.19 4.46
CA ALA A 52 -13.12 2.06 3.23
C ALA A 52 -12.93 0.64 2.68
N SER A 53 -13.99 -0.16 2.67
CA SER A 53 -13.91 -1.57 2.31
C SER A 53 -13.75 -1.79 0.80
N HIS A 54 -13.25 -2.98 0.45
CA HIS A 54 -13.14 -3.46 -0.91
C HIS A 54 -14.50 -3.49 -1.67
N ASP A 55 -15.63 -3.57 -0.96
CA ASP A 55 -16.96 -3.54 -1.57
C ASP A 55 -17.24 -2.27 -2.36
N TYR A 56 -16.47 -1.19 -2.10
CA TYR A 56 -16.49 0.03 -2.89
C TYR A 56 -15.68 -0.06 -4.18
N ALA A 57 -14.80 -1.04 -4.32
CA ALA A 57 -14.08 -1.32 -5.55
C ALA A 57 -14.91 -2.29 -6.39
N THR A 58 -15.42 -1.86 -7.51
CA THR A 58 -16.19 -2.73 -8.43
C THR A 58 -15.31 -3.58 -9.32
N VAL A 59 -14.04 -3.69 -9.03
CA VAL A 59 -13.03 -4.35 -9.87
C VAL A 59 -12.32 -5.40 -9.03
N ASP A 60 -12.47 -6.66 -9.40
CA ASP A 60 -11.70 -7.77 -8.85
C ASP A 60 -10.28 -7.83 -9.43
N LEU A 61 -9.53 -8.88 -9.11
CA LEU A 61 -8.14 -9.04 -9.53
C LEU A 61 -7.96 -9.10 -11.05
N TYR A 62 -8.97 -9.56 -11.80
CA TYR A 62 -8.90 -9.85 -13.24
C TYR A 62 -9.80 -8.96 -14.11
N ALA A 63 -10.57 -8.06 -13.52
CA ALA A 63 -11.66 -7.39 -14.21
C ALA A 63 -11.29 -6.05 -14.87
N HIS A 64 -10.02 -5.64 -14.90
CA HIS A 64 -9.62 -4.38 -15.51
C HIS A 64 -9.30 -4.56 -17.00
N ASN A 65 -10.33 -4.58 -17.85
CA ASN A 65 -10.19 -4.82 -19.30
C ASN A 65 -9.47 -6.15 -19.61
N ASP A 66 -9.80 -7.19 -18.88
CA ASP A 66 -9.13 -8.49 -18.95
C ASP A 66 -7.64 -8.48 -18.54
N ASP A 67 -7.17 -7.41 -17.91
CA ASP A 67 -5.81 -7.30 -17.39
C ASP A 67 -5.76 -7.68 -15.89
N LEU A 68 -4.65 -8.31 -15.49
CA LEU A 68 -4.33 -8.54 -14.10
C LEU A 68 -4.01 -7.20 -13.39
N LEU A 69 -4.68 -6.92 -12.27
CA LEU A 69 -4.53 -5.63 -11.55
C LEU A 69 -3.18 -5.44 -10.87
N ILE A 70 -2.53 -6.53 -10.43
CA ILE A 70 -1.25 -6.47 -9.73
C ILE A 70 -0.08 -6.51 -10.72
N PRO A 71 1.05 -5.87 -10.39
CA PRO A 71 2.20 -5.81 -11.27
C PRO A 71 3.07 -7.08 -11.22
N ALA A 72 2.50 -8.25 -11.52
CA ALA A 72 3.25 -9.51 -11.55
C ALA A 72 4.44 -9.43 -12.52
N PHE A 73 5.51 -10.18 -12.21
CA PHE A 73 6.65 -10.31 -13.11
C PHE A 73 6.35 -11.34 -14.20
N THR A 74 6.70 -11.00 -15.44
CA THR A 74 6.63 -11.88 -16.60
C THR A 74 8.02 -12.43 -16.93
N ALA A 75 8.13 -13.31 -17.89
CA ALA A 75 9.43 -13.81 -18.37
C ALA A 75 10.40 -12.68 -18.76
N THR A 76 9.90 -11.56 -19.28
CA THR A 76 10.71 -10.47 -19.86
C THR A 76 10.58 -9.13 -19.15
N GLY A 77 9.60 -8.96 -18.26
CA GLY A 77 9.32 -7.65 -17.67
C GLY A 77 8.45 -7.73 -16.44
N LYS A 78 7.60 -6.74 -16.29
CA LYS A 78 6.64 -6.58 -15.21
C LYS A 78 5.36 -5.96 -15.75
N LEU A 79 4.22 -6.47 -15.32
CA LEU A 79 2.93 -5.94 -15.71
C LEU A 79 2.69 -4.53 -15.15
N PRO A 80 1.82 -3.73 -15.76
CA PRO A 80 1.40 -2.44 -15.24
C PRO A 80 0.78 -2.55 -13.84
N THR A 81 0.84 -1.47 -13.08
CA THR A 81 0.28 -1.40 -11.73
C THR A 81 -1.06 -0.67 -11.76
N PHE A 82 -2.17 -1.39 -11.68
CA PHE A 82 -3.51 -0.83 -11.63
C PHE A 82 -4.10 -0.82 -10.21
N CYS A 83 -3.70 -1.78 -9.36
CA CYS A 83 -4.26 -2.00 -8.02
C CYS A 83 -4.22 -0.74 -7.13
N SER A 84 -3.18 0.08 -7.22
CA SER A 84 -3.08 1.28 -6.40
C SER A 84 -4.16 2.33 -6.74
N ASN A 85 -4.62 2.38 -7.99
CA ASN A 85 -5.73 3.24 -8.39
C ASN A 85 -7.08 2.60 -8.08
N GLU A 86 -7.27 1.34 -8.49
CA GLU A 86 -8.56 0.66 -8.42
C GLU A 86 -8.95 0.34 -6.97
N TRP A 87 -8.03 -0.21 -6.19
CA TRP A 87 -8.31 -0.68 -4.83
C TRP A 87 -8.02 0.31 -3.72
N LYS A 88 -7.28 1.39 -4.01
CA LYS A 88 -6.95 2.39 -2.98
C LYS A 88 -7.61 3.73 -3.28
N LEU A 89 -7.19 4.42 -4.33
CA LEU A 89 -7.68 5.77 -4.61
C LEU A 89 -9.19 5.80 -4.90
N ARG A 90 -9.66 4.93 -5.81
CA ARG A 90 -11.09 4.88 -6.18
C ARG A 90 -11.96 4.44 -5.01
N VAL A 91 -11.50 3.49 -4.20
CA VAL A 91 -12.23 3.02 -3.02
C VAL A 91 -12.40 4.15 -2.01
N CYS A 92 -11.32 4.86 -1.66
CA CYS A 92 -11.38 6.00 -0.77
C CYS A 92 -12.29 7.12 -1.32
N ASN A 93 -12.14 7.49 -2.60
CA ASN A 93 -12.95 8.54 -3.22
C ASN A 93 -14.44 8.18 -3.22
N ARG A 94 -14.78 6.92 -3.51
CA ARG A 94 -16.17 6.45 -3.49
C ARG A 94 -16.72 6.46 -2.07
N TYR A 95 -15.96 5.94 -1.10
CA TYR A 95 -16.35 5.97 0.31
C TYR A 95 -16.67 7.39 0.79
N ILE A 96 -15.82 8.37 0.45
CA ILE A 96 -16.00 9.77 0.84
C ILE A 96 -17.25 10.36 0.18
N ARG A 97 -17.45 10.08 -1.10
CA ARG A 97 -18.65 10.53 -1.81
C ARG A 97 -19.92 9.95 -1.19
N ASP A 98 -19.94 8.64 -0.95
CA ASP A 98 -21.14 7.94 -0.50
C ASP A 98 -21.47 8.26 0.97
N LYS A 99 -20.46 8.46 1.80
CA LYS A 99 -20.65 8.76 3.22
C LYS A 99 -20.82 10.24 3.52
N TYR A 100 -20.14 11.11 2.77
CA TYR A 100 -20.06 12.54 3.08
C TYR A 100 -20.60 13.44 1.97
N GLY A 101 -21.00 12.89 0.82
CA GLY A 101 -21.50 13.65 -0.32
C GLY A 101 -20.45 14.46 -1.05
N LEU A 102 -19.15 14.24 -0.81
CA LEU A 102 -18.06 15.02 -1.39
C LEU A 102 -17.44 14.31 -2.60
N TYR A 103 -17.34 15.03 -3.71
CA TYR A 103 -16.61 14.56 -4.90
C TYR A 103 -15.11 14.87 -4.79
N SER A 104 -14.29 14.18 -5.59
CA SER A 104 -12.82 14.30 -5.55
C SER A 104 -12.27 15.71 -5.79
N THR A 105 -13.07 16.60 -6.39
CA THR A 105 -12.72 18.01 -6.61
C THR A 105 -13.03 18.92 -5.41
N GLU A 106 -13.73 18.42 -4.40
CA GLU A 106 -14.26 19.20 -3.27
C GLU A 106 -13.44 18.99 -1.97
N PHE A 107 -12.40 18.17 -2.02
CA PHE A 107 -11.50 17.96 -0.89
C PHE A 107 -10.02 17.90 -1.31
N ILE A 108 -9.15 18.05 -0.35
CA ILE A 108 -7.69 17.94 -0.51
C ILE A 108 -7.22 16.67 0.19
N SER A 109 -6.54 15.80 -0.55
CA SER A 109 -5.92 14.61 0.00
C SER A 109 -4.53 14.91 0.56
N MET A 110 -4.29 14.55 1.82
CA MET A 110 -2.97 14.60 2.44
C MET A 110 -2.33 13.21 2.31
N ILE A 111 -1.23 13.09 1.56
CA ILE A 111 -0.56 11.82 1.27
C ILE A 111 0.85 11.83 1.87
N GLY A 112 1.20 10.75 2.57
CA GLY A 112 2.45 10.62 3.32
C GLY A 112 3.63 10.12 2.49
N PHE A 113 3.84 10.65 1.28
CA PHE A 113 5.06 10.36 0.54
C PHE A 113 6.24 11.09 1.17
N ALA A 114 7.28 10.33 1.49
CA ALA A 114 8.53 10.87 2.00
C ALA A 114 9.28 11.65 0.91
N PHE A 115 10.24 12.49 1.30
CA PHE A 115 11.00 13.31 0.37
C PHE A 115 11.79 12.49 -0.66
N ASP A 116 12.35 11.36 -0.25
CA ASP A 116 13.06 10.39 -1.11
C ASP A 116 12.13 9.59 -2.05
N GLU A 117 10.82 9.71 -1.87
CA GLU A 117 9.79 9.17 -2.79
C GLU A 117 9.31 10.20 -3.83
N GLY A 118 10.04 11.28 -4.07
CA GLY A 118 9.62 12.42 -4.90
C GLY A 118 9.12 12.07 -6.32
N GLN A 119 9.52 10.92 -6.89
CA GLN A 119 8.98 10.42 -8.17
C GLN A 119 7.47 10.13 -8.11
N ARG A 120 6.91 9.85 -6.92
CA ARG A 120 5.49 9.54 -6.71
C ARG A 120 4.65 10.81 -6.61
N VAL A 121 5.24 11.91 -6.17
CA VAL A 121 4.57 13.22 -5.98
C VAL A 121 4.09 13.81 -7.31
N LYS A 122 4.76 13.51 -8.41
CA LYS A 122 4.50 14.12 -9.74
C LYS A 122 3.36 13.46 -10.54
N LYS A 123 2.76 12.37 -10.06
CA LYS A 123 1.77 11.58 -10.82
C LYS A 123 0.32 11.98 -10.51
N LYS A 124 -0.04 13.27 -10.72
CA LYS A 124 -1.45 13.67 -10.70
C LYS A 124 -2.13 13.22 -11.99
N ARG A 125 -3.26 12.50 -11.88
CA ARG A 125 -4.14 12.16 -13.01
C ARG A 125 -5.33 13.12 -13.05
N GLN A 126 -5.93 13.29 -14.23
CA GLN A 126 -7.15 14.05 -14.36
C GLN A 126 -8.26 13.39 -13.53
N GLY A 127 -8.99 14.18 -12.73
CA GLY A 127 -10.04 13.68 -11.85
C GLY A 127 -9.59 13.21 -10.47
N ASP A 128 -8.28 13.16 -10.20
CA ASP A 128 -7.79 12.91 -8.85
C ASP A 128 -8.01 14.13 -7.95
N PRO A 129 -8.24 13.93 -6.64
CA PRO A 129 -8.32 15.04 -5.70
C PRO A 129 -7.00 15.84 -5.71
N THR A 130 -7.08 17.10 -5.35
CA THR A 130 -5.86 17.89 -5.09
C THR A 130 -5.12 17.25 -3.94
N ALA A 131 -3.85 16.90 -4.16
CA ALA A 131 -3.02 16.25 -3.15
C ALA A 131 -1.97 17.22 -2.59
N ILE A 132 -1.73 17.14 -1.29
CA ILE A 132 -0.60 17.76 -0.59
C ILE A 132 0.29 16.68 0.01
N PHE A 133 1.58 16.94 0.13
CA PHE A 133 2.59 15.96 0.51
C PHE A 133 3.45 16.49 1.66
N PRO A 134 2.92 16.58 2.89
CA PRO A 134 3.58 17.29 3.99
C PRO A 134 4.97 16.77 4.34
N LEU A 135 5.22 15.45 4.23
CA LEU A 135 6.56 14.91 4.50
C LEU A 135 7.57 15.37 3.43
N SER A 136 7.16 15.37 2.16
CA SER A 136 7.98 15.87 1.07
C SER A 136 8.23 17.38 1.18
N ASP A 137 7.21 18.16 1.52
CA ASP A 137 7.29 19.62 1.71
C ASP A 137 8.21 19.99 2.88
N LEU A 138 8.23 19.17 3.95
CA LEU A 138 9.11 19.31 5.10
C LEU A 138 10.49 18.65 4.89
N MET A 139 10.78 18.13 3.69
CA MET A 139 12.02 17.40 3.35
C MET A 139 12.31 16.20 4.27
N ILE A 140 11.27 15.55 4.78
CA ILE A 140 11.38 14.38 5.66
C ILE A 140 11.50 13.13 4.79
N THR A 141 12.67 12.49 4.87
CA THR A 141 12.96 11.20 4.21
C THR A 141 12.28 10.04 4.94
N THR A 142 12.30 8.85 4.35
CA THR A 142 11.83 7.62 5.00
C THR A 142 12.52 7.41 6.35
N ASP A 143 13.85 7.50 6.39
CA ASP A 143 14.63 7.37 7.65
C ASP A 143 14.31 8.51 8.63
N GLY A 144 14.10 9.73 8.14
CA GLY A 144 13.66 10.85 8.96
C GLY A 144 12.29 10.59 9.60
N GLY A 145 11.39 9.94 8.87
CA GLY A 145 10.09 9.51 9.38
C GLY A 145 10.21 8.46 10.49
N LEU A 146 11.08 7.45 10.32
CA LEU A 146 11.36 6.45 11.36
C LEU A 146 11.98 7.09 12.60
N LYS A 147 12.92 8.01 12.43
CA LYS A 147 13.48 8.75 13.56
C LYS A 147 12.42 9.53 14.34
N ILE A 148 11.47 10.18 13.67
CA ILE A 148 10.36 10.89 14.34
C ILE A 148 9.54 9.92 15.21
N LEU A 149 9.24 8.71 14.71
CA LEU A 149 8.52 7.70 15.48
C LEU A 149 9.32 7.28 16.70
N ASN A 150 10.60 6.97 16.54
CA ASN A 150 11.49 6.57 17.62
C ASN A 150 11.62 7.64 18.70
N ASP A 151 11.83 8.92 18.30
CA ASP A 151 11.91 10.06 19.22
C ASP A 151 10.63 10.28 20.03
N MET A 152 9.49 9.74 19.54
CA MET A 152 8.20 9.80 20.24
C MET A 152 7.85 8.50 20.98
N GLY A 153 8.72 7.51 20.99
CA GLY A 153 8.45 6.19 21.56
C GLY A 153 7.33 5.44 20.84
N ILE A 154 7.08 5.74 19.57
CA ILE A 154 6.08 5.05 18.76
C ILE A 154 6.78 3.87 18.06
N PRO A 155 6.30 2.64 18.25
CA PRO A 155 6.87 1.47 17.57
C PRO A 155 6.92 1.66 16.05
N GLU A 156 8.00 1.26 15.43
CA GLU A 156 8.11 1.27 13.97
C GLU A 156 7.16 0.23 13.33
N PRO A 157 6.62 0.52 12.14
CA PRO A 157 5.91 -0.50 11.37
C PRO A 157 6.82 -1.69 11.12
N PRO A 158 6.34 -2.94 11.29
CA PRO A 158 7.18 -4.14 11.15
C PRO A 158 7.72 -4.32 9.74
N VAL A 159 6.91 -3.96 8.74
CA VAL A 159 7.28 -3.93 7.32
C VAL A 159 6.54 -2.78 6.65
N PRO A 160 7.00 -2.29 5.49
CA PRO A 160 6.22 -1.37 4.69
C PRO A 160 4.84 -1.97 4.39
N SER A 161 3.79 -1.17 4.61
CA SER A 161 2.41 -1.60 4.35
C SER A 161 2.23 -1.97 2.88
N ALA A 162 1.90 -3.21 2.62
CA ALA A 162 1.62 -3.75 1.30
C ALA A 162 0.59 -4.87 1.42
N CYS A 163 -0.02 -5.24 0.29
CA CYS A 163 -0.80 -6.47 0.25
C CYS A 163 0.12 -7.69 0.40
N TRP A 164 -0.36 -8.76 1.03
CA TRP A 164 0.44 -9.98 1.22
C TRP A 164 0.94 -10.58 -0.10
N MET A 165 0.25 -10.37 -1.22
CA MET A 165 0.68 -10.84 -2.56
C MET A 165 1.48 -9.79 -3.36
N CYS A 166 1.91 -8.66 -2.77
CA CYS A 166 2.48 -7.54 -3.55
C CYS A 166 3.81 -7.89 -4.20
N PRO A 167 3.91 -7.87 -5.55
CA PRO A 167 5.17 -8.18 -6.24
C PRO A 167 6.29 -7.13 -6.02
N ASN A 168 5.97 -6.00 -5.40
CA ASN A 168 6.97 -4.96 -5.08
C ASN A 168 7.74 -5.23 -3.79
N LYS A 169 7.47 -6.32 -3.08
CA LYS A 169 8.19 -6.69 -1.86
C LYS A 169 9.65 -7.01 -2.14
N ALA A 170 10.52 -6.56 -1.24
CA ALA A 170 11.90 -6.99 -1.17
C ALA A 170 12.04 -8.35 -0.45
N ASN A 171 13.19 -9.01 -0.60
CA ASN A 171 13.45 -10.28 0.09
C ASN A 171 13.29 -10.21 1.62
N PRO A 172 13.76 -9.15 2.32
CA PRO A 172 13.51 -9.02 3.75
C PRO A 172 12.01 -9.01 4.11
N GLU A 173 11.16 -8.39 3.28
CA GLU A 173 9.71 -8.32 3.49
C GLU A 173 9.05 -9.70 3.29
N TRP A 174 9.47 -10.45 2.26
CA TRP A 174 9.03 -11.82 2.04
C TRP A 174 9.49 -12.77 3.14
N ARG A 175 10.74 -12.62 3.65
CA ARG A 175 11.24 -13.39 4.80
C ARG A 175 10.42 -13.12 6.04
N TYR A 176 10.17 -11.83 6.35
CA TYR A 176 9.36 -11.43 7.50
C TYR A 176 7.96 -12.05 7.43
N GLU A 177 7.31 -11.98 6.27
CA GLU A 177 5.98 -12.55 6.07
C GLU A 177 5.99 -14.08 6.23
N LYS A 178 6.98 -14.75 5.64
CA LYS A 178 7.13 -16.21 5.77
C LYS A 178 7.34 -16.66 7.22
N GLU A 179 8.08 -15.88 8.00
CA GLU A 179 8.44 -16.23 9.38
C GLU A 179 7.33 -15.86 10.37
N TYR A 180 6.77 -14.66 10.26
CA TYR A 180 5.85 -14.12 11.26
C TYR A 180 4.38 -14.16 10.84
N HIS A 181 4.09 -14.25 9.55
CA HIS A 181 2.73 -14.32 8.98
C HIS A 181 2.62 -15.44 7.92
N PRO A 182 2.91 -16.70 8.30
CA PRO A 182 3.00 -17.81 7.34
C PRO A 182 1.69 -18.05 6.56
N ALA A 183 0.54 -17.69 7.11
CA ALA A 183 -0.73 -17.76 6.39
C ALA A 183 -0.77 -16.77 5.21
N ASP A 184 -0.32 -15.53 5.39
CA ASP A 184 -0.23 -14.53 4.32
C ASP A 184 0.74 -14.98 3.23
N PHE A 185 1.90 -15.53 3.61
CA PHE A 185 2.87 -16.08 2.67
C PHE A 185 2.32 -17.28 1.88
N GLN A 186 1.56 -18.17 2.54
CA GLN A 186 0.93 -19.29 1.89
C GLN A 186 -0.17 -18.84 0.92
N ASN A 187 -0.98 -17.86 1.30
CA ASN A 187 -1.98 -17.24 0.43
C ASN A 187 -1.32 -16.63 -0.82
N ALA A 188 -0.15 -16.01 -0.68
CA ALA A 188 0.59 -15.46 -1.82
C ALA A 188 1.06 -16.56 -2.77
N ILE A 189 1.53 -17.71 -2.25
CA ILE A 189 1.92 -18.88 -3.07
C ILE A 189 0.70 -19.45 -3.82
N GLU A 190 -0.44 -19.53 -3.17
CA GLU A 190 -1.68 -20.05 -3.78
C GLU A 190 -2.19 -19.10 -4.87
N LEU A 191 -2.20 -17.80 -4.59
CA LEU A 191 -2.55 -16.80 -5.58
C LEU A 191 -1.60 -16.80 -6.78
N GLU A 192 -0.29 -16.99 -6.58
CA GLU A 192 0.66 -17.09 -7.69
C GLU A 192 0.30 -18.22 -8.64
N LYS A 193 -0.11 -19.37 -8.13
CA LYS A 193 -0.59 -20.49 -8.96
C LYS A 193 -1.89 -20.13 -9.69
N GLU A 194 -2.82 -19.51 -8.98
CA GLU A 194 -4.10 -19.08 -9.56
C GLU A 194 -3.89 -18.12 -10.73
N ILE A 195 -3.04 -17.10 -10.59
CA ILE A 195 -2.77 -16.15 -11.69
C ILE A 195 -2.02 -16.79 -12.87
N GLN A 196 -1.20 -17.80 -12.61
CA GLN A 196 -0.53 -18.57 -13.68
C GLN A 196 -1.55 -19.42 -14.47
N GLU A 197 -2.48 -20.07 -13.78
CA GLU A 197 -3.58 -20.83 -14.40
C GLU A 197 -4.50 -19.91 -15.21
N TRP A 198 -4.86 -18.75 -14.65
CA TRP A 198 -5.66 -17.74 -15.34
C TRP A 198 -4.96 -17.23 -16.60
N ASP A 199 -3.65 -16.95 -16.55
CA ASP A 199 -2.87 -16.50 -17.71
C ASP A 199 -2.89 -17.54 -18.83
N ILE A 200 -2.70 -18.82 -18.50
CA ILE A 200 -2.81 -19.92 -19.50
C ILE A 200 -4.19 -19.96 -20.13
N MET A 201 -5.26 -19.88 -19.34
CA MET A 201 -6.64 -19.89 -19.83
C MET A 201 -6.94 -18.68 -20.71
N SER A 202 -6.26 -17.55 -20.47
CA SER A 202 -6.37 -16.32 -21.25
C SER A 202 -5.44 -16.29 -22.49
N GLY A 203 -4.71 -17.37 -22.75
CA GLY A 203 -3.81 -17.51 -23.91
C GLY A 203 -2.37 -17.09 -23.66
N GLY A 204 -2.00 -16.86 -22.42
CA GLY A 204 -0.62 -16.61 -22.00
C GLY A 204 0.21 -17.89 -21.84
N ASP A 205 1.43 -17.76 -21.34
CA ASP A 205 2.39 -18.87 -21.16
C ASP A 205 2.51 -19.35 -19.71
N GLY A 206 1.69 -18.83 -18.80
CA GLY A 206 1.68 -19.16 -17.37
C GLY A 206 2.90 -18.66 -16.60
N LYS A 207 3.68 -17.74 -17.16
CA LYS A 207 4.90 -17.24 -16.55
C LYS A 207 4.67 -15.91 -15.83
N LEU A 208 3.75 -15.92 -14.88
CA LEU A 208 3.50 -14.81 -13.97
C LEU A 208 4.04 -15.14 -12.57
N PHE A 209 4.85 -14.25 -12.01
CA PHE A 209 5.53 -14.46 -10.74
C PHE A 209 5.31 -13.28 -9.80
N LEU A 210 5.13 -13.56 -8.51
CA LEU A 210 5.10 -12.52 -7.49
C LEU A 210 6.51 -12.08 -7.07
N HIS A 211 7.51 -12.95 -7.21
CA HIS A 211 8.88 -12.64 -6.85
C HIS A 211 9.69 -12.12 -8.04
N HIS A 212 10.53 -11.12 -7.80
CA HIS A 212 11.34 -10.45 -8.85
C HIS A 212 12.35 -11.36 -9.55
N SER A 213 12.74 -12.46 -8.92
CA SER A 213 13.64 -13.45 -9.54
C SER A 213 12.97 -14.28 -10.64
N ARG A 214 11.65 -14.15 -10.81
CA ARG A 214 10.87 -14.87 -11.83
C ARG A 214 10.95 -16.39 -11.69
N VAL A 215 10.97 -16.85 -10.45
CA VAL A 215 10.74 -18.24 -10.08
C VAL A 215 9.54 -18.28 -9.15
N PRO A 216 8.84 -19.42 -9.01
CA PRO A 216 7.73 -19.54 -8.09
C PRO A 216 8.12 -19.07 -6.68
N LEU A 217 7.27 -18.29 -6.02
CA LEU A 217 7.54 -17.72 -4.70
C LEU A 217 7.93 -18.80 -3.68
N SER A 218 7.34 -20.01 -3.80
CA SER A 218 7.67 -21.16 -2.95
C SER A 218 9.11 -21.66 -3.10
N GLN A 219 9.79 -21.32 -4.21
CA GLN A 219 11.16 -21.73 -4.55
C GLN A 219 12.13 -20.55 -4.56
N ALA A 220 11.65 -19.33 -4.38
CA ALA A 220 12.48 -18.14 -4.42
C ALA A 220 13.53 -18.15 -3.29
N ASP A 221 14.76 -17.80 -3.64
CA ASP A 221 15.80 -17.55 -2.65
C ASP A 221 15.59 -16.19 -2.00
N LEU A 222 15.18 -16.21 -0.76
CA LEU A 222 14.92 -15.01 0.04
C LEU A 222 16.10 -14.62 0.93
N SER A 223 17.27 -15.27 0.83
CA SER A 223 18.41 -15.09 1.74
C SER A 223 19.13 -13.75 1.58
N SER A 224 19.13 -13.18 0.38
CA SER A 224 19.74 -11.87 0.10
C SER A 224 18.87 -10.71 0.55
N ASP A 225 19.45 -9.50 0.61
CA ASP A 225 18.70 -8.26 0.86
C ASP A 225 18.28 -7.55 -0.44
N GLU A 226 18.19 -8.30 -1.54
CA GLU A 226 17.76 -7.77 -2.82
C GLU A 226 16.32 -7.26 -2.79
N SER A 227 16.14 -6.16 -3.48
CA SER A 227 14.83 -5.57 -3.73
C SER A 227 14.63 -5.35 -5.23
N PRO A 228 13.39 -5.37 -5.72
CA PRO A 228 13.11 -4.96 -7.10
C PRO A 228 13.63 -3.53 -7.29
N GLN A 229 14.59 -3.33 -8.18
CA GLN A 229 15.38 -2.09 -8.33
C GLN A 229 14.57 -0.79 -8.60
N GLN A 230 13.27 -0.83 -8.71
CA GLN A 230 12.44 0.33 -9.07
C GLN A 230 11.33 0.70 -8.09
N TYR A 231 11.07 -0.09 -7.06
CA TYR A 231 9.89 0.13 -6.21
C TYR A 231 10.19 -0.26 -4.76
N ARG A 232 10.79 0.65 -4.01
CA ARG A 232 10.60 0.59 -2.56
C ARG A 232 9.11 0.70 -2.31
N ALA A 233 8.60 -0.19 -1.49
CA ALA A 233 7.20 -0.49 -1.26
C ALA A 233 6.31 0.75 -1.19
N CYS A 234 5.06 0.59 -1.59
CA CYS A 234 4.00 1.53 -1.26
C CYS A 234 4.08 1.84 0.23
N GLY A 235 4.69 2.95 0.61
CA GLY A 235 4.69 3.41 1.99
C GLY A 235 3.26 3.43 2.49
N LEU A 236 3.09 3.04 3.74
CA LEU A 236 1.84 2.94 4.50
C LEU A 236 0.66 3.61 3.81
N GLY A 237 -0.25 2.80 3.25
CA GLY A 237 -1.36 3.23 2.41
C GLY A 237 -2.47 4.03 3.13
N LEU A 238 -2.08 4.93 4.04
CA LEU A 238 -2.98 5.87 4.67
C LEU A 238 -3.17 7.07 3.74
N CYS A 239 -4.31 7.13 3.04
CA CYS A 239 -4.81 8.39 2.52
C CYS A 239 -5.44 9.16 3.66
N MET A 240 -4.89 10.34 3.99
CA MET A 240 -5.50 11.30 4.90
C MET A 240 -6.15 12.39 4.06
N ILE A 241 -7.36 12.74 4.41
CA ILE A 241 -8.18 13.75 3.74
C ILE A 241 -8.50 14.86 4.73
#